data_1a0eb8891e23ba551ca98ba250ca298c
#
_entry.id   1a0eb8891e23ba551ca98ba250ca298c
#
_cell.length_a   1.000
_cell.length_b   1.000
_cell.length_c   1.000
_cell.angle_alpha   90.00
_cell.angle_beta   90.00
_cell.angle_gamma   90.00
#
_symmetry.space_group_name_H-M   'P 1'
#
loop_
_entity.id
_entity.type
_entity.pdbx_description
1 polymer ?
#
loop_
_entity_poly.entity_id
_entity_poly.type
_entity_poly.pdbx_seq_one_letter_code
_entity_poly.pdbx_strand_id
1 'polypeptide(L)'
;YAVIYEGRNPVTGTERRRWHRCDDRADAEQVAAELTATRERQTRAGSSMTVRDHLVGRWLPARETTIAASTHARECAAVAYYVLPHLGSTQLRRLRPEHIQTLYRRLALTGSRTGGPLAAKTILNLHQTLRAALNDATTHGLLAINPIDGVRPPDPRTRPSGRRRARSWTATELGTFLEATAAGRHATLFRLAAATGMRRGEVLGLR
;
A
#
# COMPACT_ATOMS: atom_id res chain seq x y z
N TYR A 1 6.36 -14.23 -35.28
CA TYR A 1 6.03 -13.64 -33.96
C TYR A 1 4.98 -14.49 -33.28
N ALA A 2 5.20 -14.83 -31.99
CA ALA A 2 4.17 -15.34 -31.11
C ALA A 2 3.52 -14.14 -30.38
N VAL A 3 2.17 -14.10 -30.39
CA VAL A 3 1.41 -13.03 -29.71
C VAL A 3 0.73 -13.63 -28.49
N ILE A 4 1.10 -13.14 -27.32
CA ILE A 4 0.55 -13.62 -26.05
C ILE A 4 -0.40 -12.57 -25.50
N TYR A 5 -1.63 -12.98 -25.23
CA TYR A 5 -2.64 -12.16 -24.59
C TYR A 5 -2.37 -12.11 -23.08
N GLU A 6 -2.06 -10.91 -22.54
CA GLU A 6 -1.78 -10.68 -21.12
C GLU A 6 -3.01 -10.16 -20.34
N GLY A 7 -4.19 -10.15 -20.95
CA GLY A 7 -5.41 -9.62 -20.35
C GLY A 7 -5.77 -8.22 -20.88
N ARG A 8 -6.74 -7.57 -20.22
CA ARG A 8 -7.15 -6.19 -20.55
C ARG A 8 -6.59 -5.19 -19.54
N ASN A 9 -6.19 -4.03 -20.01
CA ASN A 9 -5.85 -2.92 -19.13
C ASN A 9 -7.13 -2.49 -18.37
N PRO A 10 -7.17 -2.54 -17.04
CA PRO A 10 -8.37 -2.24 -16.27
C PRO A 10 -8.80 -0.77 -16.34
N VAL A 11 -7.90 0.13 -16.75
CA VAL A 11 -8.19 1.58 -16.86
C VAL A 11 -8.67 1.95 -18.25
N THR A 12 -8.03 1.39 -19.29
CA THR A 12 -8.31 1.76 -20.69
C THR A 12 -9.18 0.75 -21.44
N GLY A 13 -9.43 -0.43 -20.85
CA GLY A 13 -10.13 -1.53 -21.51
C GLY A 13 -9.38 -2.17 -22.68
N THR A 14 -8.19 -1.67 -23.03
CA THR A 14 -7.40 -2.16 -24.15
C THR A 14 -6.75 -3.50 -23.82
N GLU A 15 -6.66 -4.38 -24.81
CA GLU A 15 -5.98 -5.65 -24.67
C GLU A 15 -4.48 -5.44 -24.53
N ARG A 16 -3.88 -6.10 -23.54
CA ARG A 16 -2.41 -6.17 -23.39
C ARG A 16 -1.94 -7.39 -24.15
N ARG A 17 -1.12 -7.17 -25.17
CA ARG A 17 -0.51 -8.22 -25.98
C ARG A 17 1.01 -8.06 -25.92
N ARG A 18 1.73 -9.16 -25.66
CA ARG A 18 3.19 -9.20 -25.74
C ARG A 18 3.58 -9.94 -26.98
N TRP A 19 4.50 -9.35 -27.75
CA TRP A 19 5.02 -9.90 -28.99
C TRP A 19 6.38 -10.53 -28.71
N HIS A 20 6.55 -11.81 -29.08
CA HIS A 20 7.84 -12.48 -29.06
C HIS A 20 8.27 -12.73 -30.49
N ARG A 21 9.52 -12.36 -30.79
CA ARG A 21 10.12 -12.64 -32.09
C ARG A 21 10.49 -14.11 -32.11
N CYS A 22 10.05 -14.83 -33.13
CA CYS A 22 10.31 -16.24 -33.34
C CYS A 22 10.91 -16.38 -34.72
N ASP A 23 11.81 -17.34 -34.91
CA ASP A 23 12.51 -17.53 -36.17
C ASP A 23 11.65 -18.31 -37.17
N ASP A 24 10.89 -19.28 -36.70
CA ASP A 24 9.95 -20.06 -37.51
C ASP A 24 8.64 -20.36 -36.74
N ARG A 25 7.76 -21.16 -37.35
CA ARG A 25 6.46 -21.52 -36.76
C ARG A 25 6.62 -22.51 -35.60
N ALA A 26 7.59 -23.42 -35.68
CA ALA A 26 7.84 -24.39 -34.62
C ALA A 26 8.37 -23.72 -33.36
N ASP A 27 9.27 -22.74 -33.51
CA ASP A 27 9.74 -21.89 -32.40
C ASP A 27 8.58 -21.07 -31.77
N ALA A 28 7.69 -20.51 -32.57
CA ALA A 28 6.52 -19.79 -32.06
C ALA A 28 5.56 -20.70 -31.26
N GLU A 29 5.33 -21.93 -31.72
CA GLU A 29 4.52 -22.93 -31.02
C GLU A 29 5.19 -23.38 -29.71
N GLN A 30 6.52 -23.57 -29.72
CA GLN A 30 7.30 -23.92 -28.53
C GLN A 30 7.29 -22.81 -27.50
N VAL A 31 7.54 -21.56 -27.88
CA VAL A 31 7.48 -20.38 -27.00
C VAL A 31 6.08 -20.21 -26.42
N ALA A 32 5.05 -20.38 -27.23
CA ALA A 32 3.66 -20.30 -26.77
C ALA A 32 3.33 -21.42 -25.74
N ALA A 33 3.78 -22.64 -25.98
CA ALA A 33 3.61 -23.78 -25.08
C ALA A 33 4.36 -23.59 -23.76
N GLU A 34 5.62 -23.15 -23.79
CA GLU A 34 6.42 -22.87 -22.59
C GLU A 34 5.82 -21.77 -21.73
N LEU A 35 5.36 -20.69 -22.36
CA LEU A 35 4.73 -19.58 -21.63
C LEU A 35 3.38 -19.98 -21.05
N THR A 36 2.60 -20.79 -21.75
CA THR A 36 1.34 -21.36 -21.24
C THR A 36 1.61 -22.29 -20.06
N ALA A 37 2.57 -23.21 -20.18
CA ALA A 37 2.96 -24.12 -19.11
C ALA A 37 3.55 -23.39 -17.88
N THR A 38 4.28 -22.30 -18.11
CA THR A 38 4.80 -21.45 -17.04
C THR A 38 3.66 -20.72 -16.32
N ARG A 39 2.69 -20.21 -17.09
CA ARG A 39 1.49 -19.57 -16.53
C ARG A 39 0.62 -20.56 -15.74
N GLU A 40 0.47 -21.78 -16.23
CA GLU A 40 -0.25 -22.84 -15.50
C GLU A 40 0.47 -23.26 -14.23
N ARG A 41 1.80 -23.40 -14.25
CA ARG A 41 2.62 -23.68 -13.07
C ARG A 41 2.51 -22.55 -12.02
N GLN A 42 2.62 -21.29 -12.44
CA GLN A 42 2.40 -20.13 -11.57
C GLN A 42 0.96 -20.11 -11.04
N THR A 43 0.00 -20.49 -11.88
CA THR A 43 -1.40 -20.61 -11.52
C THR A 43 -1.62 -21.70 -10.48
N ARG A 44 -0.98 -22.87 -10.59
CA ARG A 44 -1.05 -23.96 -9.61
C ARG A 44 -0.33 -23.61 -8.31
N ALA A 45 0.88 -23.06 -8.39
CA ALA A 45 1.64 -22.60 -7.21
C ALA A 45 0.89 -21.52 -6.42
N GLY A 46 0.14 -20.64 -7.10
CA GLY A 46 -0.70 -19.64 -6.47
C GLY A 46 -2.05 -20.16 -5.95
N SER A 47 -2.43 -21.43 -6.24
CA SER A 47 -3.76 -21.93 -5.88
C SER A 47 -3.97 -22.10 -4.38
N SER A 48 -2.93 -22.36 -3.59
CA SER A 48 -2.96 -22.49 -2.13
C SER A 48 -2.45 -21.24 -1.41
N MET A 49 -1.80 -20.30 -2.13
CA MET A 49 -1.21 -19.09 -1.55
C MET A 49 -2.27 -18.23 -0.86
N THR A 50 -2.01 -17.87 0.39
CA THR A 50 -2.86 -16.96 1.15
C THR A 50 -2.48 -15.50 0.92
N VAL A 51 -3.35 -14.58 1.33
CA VAL A 51 -3.06 -13.15 1.38
C VAL A 51 -1.82 -12.87 2.25
N ARG A 52 -1.68 -13.59 3.37
CA ARG A 52 -0.48 -13.51 4.23
C ARG A 52 0.79 -13.88 3.46
N ASP A 53 0.78 -15.04 2.79
CA ASP A 53 1.96 -15.54 2.07
C ASP A 53 2.41 -14.57 1.00
N HIS A 54 1.46 -13.98 0.28
CA HIS A 54 1.78 -12.94 -0.72
C HIS A 54 2.32 -11.67 -0.07
N LEU A 55 1.61 -11.09 0.91
CA LEU A 55 1.98 -9.81 1.49
C LEU A 55 3.30 -9.88 2.27
N VAL A 56 3.44 -10.88 3.15
CA VAL A 56 4.59 -10.98 4.07
C VAL A 56 5.74 -11.75 3.44
N GLY A 57 5.45 -12.81 2.67
CA GLY A 57 6.49 -13.67 2.10
C GLY A 57 7.07 -13.16 0.79
N ARG A 58 6.38 -12.27 0.07
CA ARG A 58 6.83 -11.82 -1.26
C ARG A 58 6.83 -10.31 -1.42
N TRP A 59 5.68 -9.65 -1.24
CA TRP A 59 5.52 -8.25 -1.59
C TRP A 59 6.28 -7.29 -0.66
N LEU A 60 6.14 -7.41 0.66
CA LEU A 60 6.86 -6.55 1.61
C LEU A 60 8.39 -6.72 1.51
N PRO A 61 8.96 -7.94 1.44
CA PRO A 61 10.41 -8.08 1.26
C PRO A 61 10.91 -7.45 -0.04
N ALA A 62 10.18 -7.59 -1.15
CA ALA A 62 10.57 -6.97 -2.42
C ALA A 62 10.56 -5.44 -2.37
N ARG A 63 9.76 -4.83 -1.50
CA ARG A 63 9.70 -3.37 -1.35
C ARG A 63 10.77 -2.79 -0.43
N GLU A 64 11.37 -3.57 0.42
CA GLU A 64 12.36 -3.11 1.40
C GLU A 64 13.51 -2.31 0.77
N THR A 65 13.97 -2.76 -0.40
CA THR A 65 15.07 -2.12 -1.14
C THR A 65 14.62 -1.01 -2.10
N THR A 66 13.30 -0.87 -2.35
CA THR A 66 12.78 0.04 -3.39
C THR A 66 12.14 1.30 -2.83
N ILE A 67 11.85 1.35 -1.54
CA ILE A 67 11.20 2.50 -0.89
C ILE A 67 11.94 2.92 0.37
N ALA A 68 11.68 4.16 0.83
CA ALA A 68 12.27 4.64 2.08
C ALA A 68 11.89 3.77 3.27
N ALA A 69 12.85 3.49 4.17
CA ALA A 69 12.67 2.62 5.34
C ALA A 69 11.46 3.02 6.21
N SER A 70 11.19 4.31 6.38
CA SER A 70 10.02 4.80 7.12
C SER A 70 8.69 4.47 6.44
N THR A 71 8.67 4.46 5.09
CA THR A 71 7.49 4.06 4.31
C THR A 71 7.29 2.55 4.41
N HIS A 72 8.35 1.76 4.27
CA HIS A 72 8.32 0.31 4.43
C HIS A 72 7.81 -0.10 5.81
N ALA A 73 8.36 0.47 6.88
CA ALA A 73 7.92 0.21 8.25
C ALA A 73 6.42 0.51 8.46
N ARG A 74 5.92 1.60 7.85
CA ARG A 74 4.49 1.95 7.88
C ARG A 74 3.63 0.96 7.11
N GLU A 75 4.07 0.48 5.94
CA GLU A 75 3.37 -0.54 5.17
C GLU A 75 3.33 -1.88 5.93
N CYS A 76 4.45 -2.30 6.51
CA CYS A 76 4.52 -3.50 7.35
C CYS A 76 3.53 -3.41 8.53
N ALA A 77 3.53 -2.29 9.26
CA ALA A 77 2.62 -2.07 10.36
C ALA A 77 1.15 -2.08 9.91
N ALA A 78 0.83 -1.41 8.80
CA ALA A 78 -0.53 -1.39 8.26
C ALA A 78 -1.02 -2.78 7.85
N VAL A 79 -0.18 -3.57 7.20
CA VAL A 79 -0.49 -4.96 6.84
C VAL A 79 -0.68 -5.81 8.08
N ALA A 80 0.25 -5.77 9.04
CA ALA A 80 0.22 -6.58 10.25
C ALA A 80 -1.02 -6.29 11.12
N TYR A 81 -1.34 -5.01 11.34
CA TYR A 81 -2.42 -4.63 12.26
C TYR A 81 -3.81 -4.64 11.63
N TYR A 82 -3.93 -4.28 10.35
CA TYR A 82 -5.25 -4.07 9.74
C TYR A 82 -5.65 -5.14 8.74
N VAL A 83 -4.70 -5.79 8.06
CA VAL A 83 -5.02 -6.75 6.99
C VAL A 83 -4.97 -8.19 7.48
N LEU A 84 -3.83 -8.58 8.05
CA LEU A 84 -3.60 -9.99 8.40
C LEU A 84 -4.60 -10.59 9.39
N PRO A 85 -5.11 -9.87 10.40
CA PRO A 85 -6.10 -10.43 11.32
C PRO A 85 -7.44 -10.79 10.65
N HIS A 86 -7.74 -10.15 9.51
CA HIS A 86 -9.03 -10.28 8.84
C HIS A 86 -8.97 -11.05 7.53
N LEU A 87 -7.92 -10.86 6.75
CA LEU A 87 -7.77 -11.41 5.40
C LEU A 87 -6.58 -12.34 5.27
N GLY A 88 -5.70 -12.43 6.26
CA GLY A 88 -4.43 -13.14 6.16
C GLY A 88 -4.56 -14.61 5.79
N SER A 89 -5.56 -15.31 6.31
CA SER A 89 -5.84 -16.72 6.02
C SER A 89 -6.66 -16.97 4.74
N THR A 90 -7.17 -15.90 4.12
CA THR A 90 -7.94 -16.01 2.88
C THR A 90 -7.00 -16.41 1.74
N GLN A 91 -7.39 -17.41 0.95
CA GLN A 91 -6.66 -17.74 -0.27
C GLN A 91 -6.68 -16.54 -1.23
N LEU A 92 -5.51 -16.15 -1.75
CA LEU A 92 -5.35 -14.95 -2.59
C LEU A 92 -6.33 -14.94 -3.77
N ARG A 93 -6.52 -16.09 -4.42
CA ARG A 93 -7.44 -16.26 -5.56
C ARG A 93 -8.92 -16.20 -5.18
N ARG A 94 -9.25 -16.44 -3.91
CA ARG A 94 -10.62 -16.32 -3.38
C ARG A 94 -10.90 -14.94 -2.81
N LEU A 95 -9.92 -14.05 -2.81
CA LEU A 95 -10.12 -12.68 -2.38
C LEU A 95 -11.08 -11.97 -3.34
N ARG A 96 -12.18 -11.44 -2.79
CA ARG A 96 -13.25 -10.75 -3.52
C ARG A 96 -13.36 -9.30 -3.05
N PRO A 97 -13.91 -8.40 -3.87
CA PRO A 97 -14.18 -7.01 -3.47
C PRO A 97 -14.95 -6.90 -2.15
N GLU A 98 -15.91 -7.82 -1.91
CA GLU A 98 -16.76 -7.84 -0.70
C GLU A 98 -15.96 -8.07 0.57
N HIS A 99 -14.89 -8.87 0.52
CA HIS A 99 -13.99 -9.10 1.65
C HIS A 99 -13.27 -7.82 2.04
N ILE A 100 -12.77 -7.09 1.04
CA ILE A 100 -12.06 -5.81 1.25
C ILE A 100 -13.03 -4.74 1.74
N GLN A 101 -14.23 -4.67 1.16
CA GLN A 101 -15.26 -3.73 1.59
C GLN A 101 -15.70 -4.00 3.04
N THR A 102 -15.82 -5.26 3.42
CA THR A 102 -16.15 -5.68 4.79
C THR A 102 -15.03 -5.31 5.76
N LEU A 103 -13.76 -5.49 5.35
CA LEU A 103 -12.61 -5.02 6.11
C LEU A 103 -12.71 -3.51 6.39
N TYR A 104 -12.97 -2.69 5.37
CA TYR A 104 -13.05 -1.23 5.54
C TYR A 104 -14.21 -0.82 6.46
N ARG A 105 -15.38 -1.45 6.34
CA ARG A 105 -16.51 -1.21 7.25
C ARG A 105 -16.14 -1.54 8.69
N ARG A 106 -15.50 -2.67 8.94
CA ARG A 106 -15.05 -3.08 10.28
C ARG A 106 -14.03 -2.10 10.84
N LEU A 107 -13.03 -1.72 10.07
CA LEU A 107 -12.01 -0.75 10.49
C LEU A 107 -12.62 0.63 10.77
N ALA A 108 -13.61 1.06 10.02
CA ALA A 108 -14.31 2.31 10.24
C ALA A 108 -15.12 2.34 11.55
N LEU A 109 -15.45 1.18 12.11
CA LEU A 109 -16.19 1.06 13.38
C LEU A 109 -15.26 0.83 14.57
N THR A 110 -14.32 -0.09 14.45
CA THR A 110 -13.52 -0.60 15.58
C THR A 110 -12.04 -0.78 15.27
N GLY A 111 -11.53 -0.16 14.19
CA GLY A 111 -10.17 -0.40 13.71
C GLY A 111 -9.06 0.35 14.46
N SER A 112 -9.40 1.24 15.39
CA SER A 112 -8.40 1.93 16.21
C SER A 112 -7.77 0.97 17.22
N ARG A 113 -6.51 1.18 17.57
CA ARG A 113 -5.80 0.42 18.61
C ARG A 113 -6.45 0.52 20.00
N THR A 114 -7.27 1.54 20.20
CA THR A 114 -8.06 1.76 21.43
C THR A 114 -9.50 1.24 21.31
N GLY A 115 -9.83 0.46 20.25
CA GLY A 115 -11.16 -0.12 20.04
C GLY A 115 -12.18 0.81 19.39
N GLY A 116 -11.80 2.06 19.05
CA GLY A 116 -12.67 3.01 18.37
C GLY A 116 -12.57 2.98 16.84
N PRO A 117 -13.25 3.92 16.14
CA PRO A 117 -13.22 4.04 14.69
C PRO A 117 -11.84 4.43 14.17
N LEU A 118 -11.42 3.83 13.07
CA LEU A 118 -10.21 4.23 12.35
C LEU A 118 -10.52 5.41 11.43
N ALA A 119 -9.61 6.38 11.39
CA ALA A 119 -9.77 7.56 10.52
C ALA A 119 -9.86 7.16 9.04
N ALA A 120 -10.77 7.78 8.30
CA ALA A 120 -10.96 7.53 6.86
C ALA A 120 -9.66 7.71 6.05
N LYS A 121 -8.80 8.68 6.43
CA LYS A 121 -7.48 8.86 5.81
C LYS A 121 -6.57 7.66 6.01
N THR A 122 -6.62 7.00 7.16
CA THR A 122 -5.83 5.79 7.43
C THR A 122 -6.33 4.62 6.58
N ILE A 123 -7.66 4.48 6.44
CA ILE A 123 -8.25 3.45 5.56
C ILE A 123 -7.90 3.73 4.10
N LEU A 124 -7.90 5.00 3.67
CA LEU A 124 -7.47 5.37 2.32
C LEU A 124 -5.99 5.02 2.05
N ASN A 125 -5.11 5.28 3.02
CA ASN A 125 -3.70 4.90 2.90
C ASN A 125 -3.56 3.36 2.84
N LEU A 126 -4.32 2.63 3.66
CA LEU A 126 -4.37 1.17 3.60
C LEU A 126 -4.86 0.65 2.24
N HIS A 127 -5.88 1.30 1.67
CA HIS A 127 -6.37 0.99 0.32
C HIS A 127 -5.26 1.12 -0.72
N GLN A 128 -4.46 2.20 -0.67
CA GLN A 128 -3.34 2.41 -1.57
C GLN A 128 -2.26 1.32 -1.43
N THR A 129 -1.94 0.94 -0.19
CA THR A 129 -1.01 -0.16 0.11
C THR A 129 -1.51 -1.50 -0.45
N LEU A 130 -2.77 -1.85 -0.19
CA LEU A 130 -3.39 -3.07 -0.71
C LEU A 130 -3.49 -3.06 -2.24
N ARG A 131 -3.82 -1.91 -2.84
CA ARG A 131 -3.88 -1.77 -4.30
C ARG A 131 -2.52 -2.04 -4.94
N ALA A 132 -1.45 -1.50 -4.38
CA ALA A 132 -0.10 -1.76 -4.86
C ALA A 132 0.27 -3.25 -4.76
N ALA A 133 -0.02 -3.89 -3.62
CA ALA A 133 0.27 -5.30 -3.41
C ALA A 133 -0.55 -6.23 -4.32
N LEU A 134 -1.82 -5.94 -4.53
CA LEU A 134 -2.68 -6.75 -5.39
C LEU A 134 -2.41 -6.51 -6.88
N ASN A 135 -1.96 -5.31 -7.27
CA ASN A 135 -1.43 -5.06 -8.61
C ASN A 135 -0.17 -5.87 -8.88
N ASP A 136 0.73 -5.95 -7.90
CA ASP A 136 1.92 -6.81 -7.99
C ASP A 136 1.51 -8.28 -8.19
N ALA A 137 0.54 -8.78 -7.41
CA ALA A 137 0.01 -10.13 -7.58
C ALA A 137 -0.58 -10.36 -8.99
N THR A 138 -1.23 -9.36 -9.57
CA THR A 138 -1.79 -9.43 -10.93
C THR A 138 -0.67 -9.41 -11.97
N THR A 139 0.33 -8.56 -11.81
CA THR A 139 1.50 -8.48 -12.70
C THR A 139 2.27 -9.81 -12.73
N HIS A 140 2.38 -10.50 -11.60
CA HIS A 140 3.04 -11.80 -11.51
C HIS A 140 2.12 -13.00 -11.81
N GLY A 141 0.90 -12.77 -12.30
CA GLY A 141 -0.04 -13.83 -12.71
C GLY A 141 -0.65 -14.63 -11.55
N LEU A 142 -0.49 -14.18 -10.30
CA LEU A 142 -1.09 -14.82 -9.13
C LEU A 142 -2.60 -14.54 -9.05
N LEU A 143 -3.04 -13.40 -9.59
CA LEU A 143 -4.43 -12.99 -9.77
C LEU A 143 -4.70 -12.67 -11.23
N ALA A 144 -5.88 -13.02 -11.72
CA ALA A 144 -6.33 -12.65 -13.06
C ALA A 144 -6.76 -11.17 -13.12
N ILE A 145 -7.40 -10.68 -12.08
CA ILE A 145 -7.95 -9.32 -11.96
C ILE A 145 -7.71 -8.84 -10.54
N ASN A 146 -7.42 -7.55 -10.40
CA ASN A 146 -7.25 -6.96 -9.08
C ASN A 146 -8.62 -6.75 -8.39
N PRO A 147 -8.92 -7.45 -7.28
CA PRO A 147 -10.21 -7.34 -6.63
C PRO A 147 -10.46 -5.97 -5.96
N ILE A 148 -9.42 -5.15 -5.79
CA ILE A 148 -9.57 -3.83 -5.16
C ILE A 148 -10.13 -2.78 -6.13
N ASP A 149 -10.05 -2.99 -7.44
CA ASP A 149 -10.49 -2.00 -8.42
C ASP A 149 -12.01 -1.76 -8.35
N GLY A 150 -12.79 -2.73 -7.86
CA GLY A 150 -14.22 -2.58 -7.58
C GLY A 150 -14.56 -1.99 -6.20
N VAL A 151 -13.55 -1.64 -5.38
CA VAL A 151 -13.75 -1.24 -3.98
C VAL A 151 -13.54 0.27 -3.82
N ARG A 152 -14.50 0.96 -3.21
CA ARG A 152 -14.38 2.38 -2.85
C ARG A 152 -14.02 2.52 -1.37
N PRO A 153 -12.85 3.08 -1.03
CA PRO A 153 -12.51 3.40 0.35
C PRO A 153 -13.40 4.56 0.86
N PRO A 154 -13.58 4.70 2.18
CA PRO A 154 -14.27 5.85 2.76
C PRO A 154 -13.59 7.15 2.35
N ASP A 155 -14.39 8.14 1.90
CA ASP A 155 -13.86 9.45 1.56
C ASP A 155 -13.55 10.23 2.85
N PRO A 156 -12.30 10.69 3.05
CA PRO A 156 -11.94 11.49 4.21
C PRO A 156 -12.68 12.83 4.31
N ARG A 157 -13.30 13.30 3.22
CA ARG A 157 -14.01 14.57 3.14
C ARG A 157 -15.46 14.45 3.60
N THR A 158 -16.08 13.26 3.48
CA THR A 158 -17.51 13.06 3.79
C THR A 158 -17.83 12.95 5.28
N ARG A 159 -16.85 12.62 6.13
CA ARG A 159 -16.98 12.76 7.57
C ARG A 159 -16.26 14.05 7.98
N PRO A 160 -16.97 15.01 8.60
CA PRO A 160 -16.30 16.04 9.36
C PRO A 160 -15.54 15.29 10.46
N SER A 161 -14.31 14.91 10.17
CA SER A 161 -13.40 14.61 11.25
C SER A 161 -13.40 15.90 12.05
N GLY A 162 -13.70 15.83 13.34
CA GLY A 162 -13.45 16.93 14.27
C GLY A 162 -11.94 17.23 14.33
N ARG A 163 -11.32 17.33 13.16
CA ARG A 163 -9.96 17.79 13.01
C ARG A 163 -9.96 19.20 13.55
N ARG A 164 -9.56 19.35 14.80
CA ARG A 164 -9.02 20.61 15.24
C ARG A 164 -8.06 21.04 14.13
N ARG A 165 -8.40 22.14 13.41
CA ARG A 165 -7.42 22.81 12.55
C ARG A 165 -6.16 22.91 13.38
N ALA A 166 -5.02 22.51 12.80
CA ALA A 166 -3.76 22.68 13.47
C ALA A 166 -3.70 24.16 13.89
N ARG A 167 -3.78 24.38 15.19
CA ARG A 167 -3.70 25.73 15.74
C ARG A 167 -2.23 26.14 15.62
N SER A 168 -1.97 27.17 14.85
CA SER A 168 -0.66 27.81 14.84
C SER A 168 -0.52 28.66 16.11
N TRP A 169 0.65 28.64 16.69
CA TRP A 169 0.97 29.53 17.79
C TRP A 169 1.06 30.98 17.33
N THR A 170 0.63 31.90 18.17
CA THR A 170 0.92 33.31 18.01
C THR A 170 2.39 33.57 18.33
N ALA A 171 2.90 34.73 17.94
CA ALA A 171 4.27 35.12 18.27
C ALA A 171 4.52 35.12 19.80
N THR A 172 3.54 35.57 20.58
CA THR A 172 3.62 35.57 22.05
C THR A 172 3.65 34.16 22.63
N GLU A 173 2.79 33.26 22.17
CA GLU A 173 2.78 31.84 22.59
C GLU A 173 4.11 31.14 22.25
N LEU A 174 4.66 31.43 21.07
CA LEU A 174 5.96 30.91 20.65
C LEU A 174 7.09 31.47 21.53
N GLY A 175 7.10 32.77 21.83
CA GLY A 175 8.07 33.39 22.72
C GLY A 175 8.07 32.75 24.10
N THR A 176 6.90 32.62 24.71
CA THR A 176 6.73 31.96 26.01
C THR A 176 7.26 30.52 26.00
N PHE A 177 6.98 29.76 24.94
CA PHE A 177 7.50 28.40 24.79
C PHE A 177 9.02 28.38 24.72
N LEU A 178 9.64 29.26 23.92
CA LEU A 178 11.09 29.32 23.74
C LEU A 178 11.80 29.74 25.04
N GLU A 179 11.22 30.65 25.80
CA GLU A 179 11.73 31.05 27.12
C GLU A 179 11.62 29.91 28.12
N ALA A 180 10.47 29.25 28.23
CA ALA A 180 10.27 28.13 29.14
C ALA A 180 11.19 26.92 28.83
N THR A 181 11.65 26.80 27.60
CA THR A 181 12.54 25.70 27.18
C THR A 181 14.00 26.11 27.06
N ALA A 182 14.37 27.35 27.39
CA ALA A 182 15.68 27.93 27.15
C ALA A 182 16.83 27.18 27.86
N ALA A 183 16.59 26.65 29.07
CA ALA A 183 17.56 25.85 29.82
C ALA A 183 17.60 24.36 29.44
N GLY A 184 16.69 23.92 28.58
CA GLY A 184 16.57 22.51 28.19
C GLY A 184 17.61 22.08 27.15
N ARG A 185 18.01 20.81 27.17
CA ARG A 185 18.97 20.22 26.19
C ARG A 185 18.56 20.41 24.72
N HIS A 186 17.30 20.69 24.43
CA HIS A 186 16.75 20.88 23.09
C HIS A 186 16.45 22.34 22.74
N ALA A 187 16.92 23.30 23.55
CA ALA A 187 16.64 24.73 23.33
C ALA A 187 17.07 25.23 21.95
N THR A 188 18.27 24.88 21.50
CA THR A 188 18.80 25.23 20.19
C THR A 188 17.95 24.64 19.05
N LEU A 189 17.51 23.39 19.18
CA LEU A 189 16.65 22.72 18.20
C LEU A 189 15.30 23.44 18.06
N PHE A 190 14.68 23.82 19.17
CA PHE A 190 13.41 24.56 19.17
C PHE A 190 13.55 25.95 18.55
N ARG A 191 14.61 26.68 18.89
CA ARG A 191 14.92 27.98 18.29
C ARG A 191 15.15 27.88 16.80
N LEU A 192 15.96 26.91 16.35
CA LEU A 192 16.21 26.68 14.95
C LEU A 192 14.94 26.34 14.17
N ALA A 193 14.12 25.42 14.69
CA ALA A 193 12.84 25.05 14.08
C ALA A 193 11.87 26.25 14.00
N ALA A 194 11.83 27.09 15.03
CA ALA A 194 10.99 28.29 15.08
C ALA A 194 11.46 29.36 14.05
N ALA A 195 12.76 29.57 13.94
CA ALA A 195 13.35 30.59 13.06
C ALA A 195 13.29 30.20 11.59
N THR A 196 13.44 28.91 11.26
CA THR A 196 13.56 28.44 9.88
C THR A 196 12.28 27.82 9.31
N GLY A 197 11.34 27.40 10.16
CA GLY A 197 10.16 26.63 9.75
C GLY A 197 10.48 25.21 9.26
N MET A 198 11.68 24.71 9.50
CA MET A 198 12.10 23.38 9.11
C MET A 198 11.23 22.28 9.76
N ARG A 199 10.95 21.23 9.00
CA ARG A 199 10.26 20.06 9.57
C ARG A 199 11.16 19.32 10.55
N ARG A 200 10.55 18.67 11.54
CA ARG A 200 11.29 17.88 12.54
C ARG A 200 12.37 16.96 11.93
N GLY A 201 12.04 16.27 10.84
CA GLY A 201 13.00 15.37 10.17
C GLY A 201 14.17 16.09 9.52
N GLU A 202 13.96 17.30 9.03
CA GLU A 202 14.99 18.16 8.45
C GLU A 202 15.93 18.67 9.53
N VAL A 203 15.37 19.16 10.66
CA VAL A 203 16.17 19.63 11.80
C VAL A 203 17.02 18.51 12.41
N LEU A 204 16.44 17.31 12.57
CA LEU A 204 17.16 16.14 13.10
C LEU A 204 18.18 15.54 12.13
N GLY A 205 18.10 15.87 10.85
CA GLY A 205 19.02 15.43 9.82
C GLY A 205 20.21 16.37 9.60
N LEU A 206 20.24 17.54 10.24
CA LEU A 206 21.39 18.45 10.18
C LEU A 206 22.61 17.81 10.83
N ARG A 207 23.76 17.89 10.15
CA ARG A 207 25.07 17.43 10.61
C ARG A 207 25.97 18.61 10.83
#